data_d0b056136f65636d712d2b55818a7878
#
_entry.id   d0b056136f65636d712d2b55818a7878
#
_cell.length_a   1.000
_cell.length_b   1.000
_cell.length_c   1.000
_cell.angle_alpha   90.00
_cell.angle_beta   90.00
_cell.angle_gamma   90.00
#
_symmetry.space_group_name_H-M   'P 1'
#
loop_
_entity.id
_entity.type
_entity.pdbx_description
1 polymer ?
#
loop_
_entity_poly.entity_id
_entity_poly.type
_entity_poly.pdbx_seq_one_letter_code
_entity_poly.pdbx_strand_id
1 'polypeptide(L)'
;MAWSASFSADERRVTVRRPSGSHLYFKAQEGSSDASPIGSSRKSDYRVRLLNEDLTLNTQGAPAFMDMVLPGGMVLRFSSFTGEVVSVTSFSGHVISAEEYFSKVQVTYHQNGSLASVYSHAQGLMRSIPEGDRLTLEWFAPNNAAPDGEGGFTVAGEPYKTAVYETSLENGVKVTHITNRRAGQEPHFIERREEGNKVTIVKGEGEERIVRTIERNALPDSKWERLETIQGINEETPSSCTRTVKKYTDGGWLTISRTEGYNTPLAQTTLYTYNDQFRVSLELKPNGGYTRYEYDERGRVVLQASPWAGGGEKGTRTTYADLRFNDFRPATETEVIIAENGEETALLKRTYTYEDSPQASRTTVTETALGSDQVHTRVEETYGEAAEYPYARGRRKMSQSIDGVQTVYTYEATAEYGALHKVTETVQANGSIVPGQSTRNVEYIAENGATTRREQYVHTGEDWSLIASEDYEYDDEQRLIKTTKGNGRTS
;
A
#
# COMPACT_ATOMS: atom_id res chain seq x y z
N MET A 1 -10.28 -7.63 -15.65
CA MET A 1 -10.59 -8.93 -15.02
C MET A 1 -11.01 -8.70 -13.58
N ALA A 2 -12.13 -9.30 -13.16
CA ALA A 2 -12.58 -9.24 -11.77
C ALA A 2 -11.85 -10.29 -10.91
N TRP A 3 -11.93 -10.14 -9.60
CA TRP A 3 -11.61 -11.21 -8.67
C TRP A 3 -12.60 -12.35 -8.85
N SER A 4 -12.14 -13.59 -8.87
CA SER A 4 -13.00 -14.77 -8.84
C SER A 4 -12.35 -15.88 -8.00
N ALA A 5 -13.18 -16.74 -7.42
CA ALA A 5 -12.72 -17.87 -6.63
C ALA A 5 -13.46 -19.16 -7.02
N SER A 6 -12.80 -20.29 -6.86
CA SER A 6 -13.38 -21.62 -7.01
C SER A 6 -12.97 -22.52 -5.85
N PHE A 7 -13.85 -23.48 -5.51
CA PHE A 7 -13.62 -24.46 -4.46
C PHE A 7 -13.63 -25.88 -5.06
N SER A 8 -12.58 -26.66 -4.73
CA SER A 8 -12.50 -28.09 -5.01
C SER A 8 -12.82 -28.87 -3.74
N ALA A 9 -13.93 -29.61 -3.74
CA ALA A 9 -14.40 -30.36 -2.57
C ALA A 9 -13.43 -31.49 -2.19
N ASP A 10 -12.87 -32.20 -3.19
CA ASP A 10 -12.00 -33.37 -2.99
C ASP A 10 -10.72 -33.03 -2.22
N GLU A 11 -10.17 -31.83 -2.47
CA GLU A 11 -8.93 -31.38 -1.85
C GLU A 11 -9.16 -30.30 -0.77
N ARG A 12 -10.41 -29.87 -0.56
CA ARG A 12 -10.76 -28.66 0.22
C ARG A 12 -9.88 -27.47 -0.17
N ARG A 13 -9.67 -27.30 -1.48
CA ARG A 13 -8.80 -26.27 -2.04
C ARG A 13 -9.61 -25.11 -2.60
N VAL A 14 -9.21 -23.91 -2.22
CA VAL A 14 -9.70 -22.66 -2.80
C VAL A 14 -8.65 -22.13 -3.78
N THR A 15 -9.07 -21.82 -5.00
CA THR A 15 -8.25 -21.13 -5.99
C THR A 15 -8.86 -19.76 -6.23
N VAL A 16 -8.10 -18.70 -5.96
CA VAL A 16 -8.54 -17.32 -6.18
C VAL A 16 -7.76 -16.74 -7.34
N ARG A 17 -8.47 -16.27 -8.37
CA ARG A 17 -7.90 -15.55 -9.50
C ARG A 17 -7.94 -14.06 -9.21
N ARG A 18 -6.79 -13.40 -9.27
CA ARG A 18 -6.67 -11.97 -9.12
C ARG A 18 -6.98 -11.22 -10.42
N PRO A 19 -7.33 -9.92 -10.38
CA PRO A 19 -7.51 -9.10 -11.58
C PRO A 19 -6.30 -9.10 -12.51
N SER A 20 -5.08 -9.31 -11.98
CA SER A 20 -3.84 -9.46 -12.75
C SER A 20 -3.74 -10.77 -13.54
N GLY A 21 -4.71 -11.68 -13.42
CA GLY A 21 -4.69 -13.02 -14.00
C GLY A 21 -3.90 -14.06 -13.21
N SER A 22 -3.14 -13.66 -12.18
CA SER A 22 -2.41 -14.60 -11.32
C SER A 22 -3.34 -15.30 -10.33
N HIS A 23 -2.94 -16.49 -9.88
CA HIS A 23 -3.73 -17.30 -8.96
C HIS A 23 -3.10 -17.37 -7.58
N LEU A 24 -3.96 -17.43 -6.57
CA LEU A 24 -3.62 -17.76 -5.19
C LEU A 24 -4.29 -19.08 -4.84
N TYR A 25 -3.59 -19.93 -4.12
CA TYR A 25 -4.05 -21.26 -3.75
C TYR A 25 -4.07 -21.41 -2.24
N PHE A 26 -5.16 -21.95 -1.73
CA PHE A 26 -5.38 -22.18 -0.31
C PHE A 26 -5.93 -23.58 -0.11
N LYS A 27 -5.61 -24.22 1.03
CA LYS A 27 -6.14 -25.53 1.40
C LYS A 27 -6.61 -25.49 2.85
N ALA A 28 -7.84 -25.89 3.09
CA ALA A 28 -8.36 -26.14 4.42
C ALA A 28 -8.09 -27.58 4.83
N GLN A 29 -7.66 -27.79 6.08
CA GLN A 29 -7.59 -29.12 6.66
C GLN A 29 -9.00 -29.63 6.95
N GLU A 30 -9.16 -30.95 7.05
CA GLU A 30 -10.40 -31.56 7.48
C GLU A 30 -10.77 -31.07 8.88
N GLY A 31 -12.02 -30.68 9.08
CA GLY A 31 -12.48 -30.07 10.33
C GLY A 31 -12.14 -28.60 10.53
N SER A 32 -11.41 -27.95 9.60
CA SER A 32 -11.10 -26.52 9.66
C SER A 32 -11.92 -25.70 8.67
N SER A 33 -12.37 -24.53 9.11
CA SER A 33 -12.96 -23.52 8.23
C SER A 33 -11.92 -22.57 7.62
N ASP A 34 -10.72 -22.54 8.15
CA ASP A 34 -9.64 -21.64 7.68
C ASP A 34 -8.78 -22.37 6.65
N ALA A 35 -8.67 -21.80 5.46
CA ALA A 35 -7.82 -22.32 4.40
C ALA A 35 -6.47 -21.58 4.39
N SER A 36 -5.40 -22.34 4.60
CA SER A 36 -4.03 -21.83 4.61
C SER A 36 -3.45 -21.74 3.21
N PRO A 37 -2.62 -20.72 2.90
CA PRO A 37 -1.95 -20.60 1.62
C PRO A 37 -1.04 -21.79 1.32
N ILE A 38 -1.02 -22.27 0.07
CA ILE A 38 -0.16 -23.36 -0.40
C ILE A 38 0.67 -22.93 -1.61
N GLY A 39 1.74 -23.66 -1.91
CA GLY A 39 2.60 -23.41 -3.05
C GLY A 39 3.18 -21.97 -3.04
N SER A 40 3.16 -21.33 -4.18
CA SER A 40 3.61 -19.93 -4.32
C SER A 40 2.82 -18.93 -3.48
N SER A 41 1.62 -19.30 -3.02
CA SER A 41 0.76 -18.46 -2.19
C SER A 41 1.17 -18.42 -0.71
N ARG A 42 2.07 -19.30 -0.26
CA ARG A 42 2.50 -19.35 1.15
C ARG A 42 3.14 -18.06 1.67
N LYS A 43 3.64 -17.20 0.76
CA LYS A 43 4.16 -15.87 1.09
C LYS A 43 3.10 -14.78 1.16
N SER A 44 1.86 -15.09 0.78
CA SER A 44 0.82 -14.06 0.71
C SER A 44 0.27 -13.77 2.11
N ASP A 45 -0.07 -12.51 2.32
CA ASP A 45 -0.77 -12.08 3.53
C ASP A 45 -2.30 -12.25 3.41
N TYR A 46 -2.74 -12.88 2.32
CA TYR A 46 -4.13 -13.24 2.13
C TYR A 46 -4.53 -14.45 2.98
N ARG A 47 -5.76 -14.45 3.47
CA ARG A 47 -6.36 -15.55 4.22
C ARG A 47 -7.73 -15.85 3.65
N VAL A 48 -8.16 -17.10 3.75
CA VAL A 48 -9.48 -17.52 3.27
C VAL A 48 -10.20 -18.27 4.39
N ARG A 49 -11.47 -17.94 4.60
CA ARG A 49 -12.39 -18.61 5.51
C ARG A 49 -13.58 -19.17 4.74
N LEU A 50 -13.97 -20.38 5.05
CA LEU A 50 -15.09 -21.09 4.45
C LEU A 50 -16.34 -20.91 5.32
N LEU A 51 -17.49 -20.59 4.71
CA LEU A 51 -18.74 -20.29 5.39
C LEU A 51 -19.90 -21.08 4.80
N ASN A 52 -20.87 -21.43 5.65
CA ASN A 52 -22.17 -21.97 5.28
C ASN A 52 -23.11 -20.84 4.76
N GLU A 53 -24.33 -21.20 4.32
CA GLU A 53 -25.35 -20.23 3.88
C GLU A 53 -25.76 -19.23 4.99
N ASP A 54 -25.83 -19.71 6.23
CA ASP A 54 -26.12 -18.89 7.41
C ASP A 54 -24.92 -18.09 7.94
N LEU A 55 -23.82 -18.07 7.19
CA LEU A 55 -22.55 -17.43 7.53
C LEU A 55 -21.82 -18.03 8.75
N THR A 56 -22.24 -19.18 9.24
CA THR A 56 -21.46 -19.95 10.21
C THR A 56 -20.25 -20.59 9.56
N LEU A 57 -19.27 -21.02 10.38
CA LEU A 57 -18.02 -21.60 9.88
C LEU A 57 -18.28 -22.96 9.22
N ASN A 58 -17.84 -23.13 7.96
CA ASN A 58 -17.90 -24.40 7.26
C ASN A 58 -16.65 -25.23 7.53
N THR A 59 -16.79 -26.32 8.25
CA THR A 59 -15.71 -27.25 8.58
C THR A 59 -15.73 -28.54 7.74
N GLN A 60 -16.82 -28.79 7.03
CA GLN A 60 -17.02 -30.02 6.22
C GLN A 60 -17.83 -29.71 4.95
N GLY A 61 -17.60 -30.50 3.91
CA GLY A 61 -18.32 -30.35 2.65
C GLY A 61 -17.97 -29.10 1.87
N ALA A 62 -18.81 -28.74 0.91
CA ALA A 62 -18.66 -27.53 0.13
C ALA A 62 -19.18 -26.30 0.90
N PRO A 63 -18.44 -25.21 0.97
CA PRO A 63 -18.92 -23.97 1.58
C PRO A 63 -19.96 -23.30 0.68
N ALA A 64 -20.83 -22.48 1.22
CA ALA A 64 -21.68 -21.57 0.43
C ALA A 64 -20.92 -20.30 0.02
N PHE A 65 -20.06 -19.81 0.93
CA PHE A 65 -19.25 -18.61 0.70
C PHE A 65 -17.79 -18.84 1.09
N MET A 66 -16.92 -18.01 0.49
CA MET A 66 -15.50 -17.95 0.80
C MET A 66 -15.13 -16.50 1.09
N ASP A 67 -14.77 -16.18 2.32
CA ASP A 67 -14.28 -14.85 2.71
C ASP A 67 -12.77 -14.80 2.56
N MET A 68 -12.27 -13.94 1.68
CA MET A 68 -10.85 -13.69 1.51
C MET A 68 -10.48 -12.35 2.11
N VAL A 69 -9.62 -12.38 3.10
CA VAL A 69 -9.04 -11.17 3.71
C VAL A 69 -7.84 -10.72 2.89
N LEU A 70 -7.89 -9.46 2.46
CA LEU A 70 -6.80 -8.79 1.76
C LEU A 70 -5.80 -8.18 2.76
N PRO A 71 -4.54 -7.94 2.36
CA PRO A 71 -3.64 -7.09 3.13
C PRO A 71 -4.31 -5.74 3.41
N GLY A 72 -4.31 -5.33 4.69
CA GLY A 72 -5.05 -4.12 5.12
C GLY A 72 -6.44 -4.38 5.67
N GLY A 73 -6.89 -5.66 5.75
CA GLY A 73 -8.07 -6.06 6.50
C GLY A 73 -9.42 -5.98 5.76
N MET A 74 -9.42 -5.55 4.50
CA MET A 74 -10.63 -5.62 3.67
C MET A 74 -10.97 -7.08 3.35
N VAL A 75 -12.25 -7.45 3.36
CA VAL A 75 -12.71 -8.81 3.06
C VAL A 75 -13.54 -8.83 1.79
N LEU A 76 -13.17 -9.70 0.85
CA LEU A 76 -13.97 -10.04 -0.32
C LEU A 76 -14.72 -11.35 -0.03
N ARG A 77 -16.04 -11.32 -0.09
CA ARG A 77 -16.87 -12.52 -0.01
C ARG A 77 -17.21 -13.03 -1.39
N PHE A 78 -16.85 -14.28 -1.67
CA PHE A 78 -17.16 -14.96 -2.92
C PHE A 78 -18.30 -15.95 -2.70
N SER A 79 -19.21 -16.06 -3.66
CA SER A 79 -20.09 -17.21 -3.77
C SER A 79 -19.27 -18.43 -4.23
N SER A 80 -19.35 -19.54 -3.54
CA SER A 80 -18.68 -20.76 -3.98
C SER A 80 -19.33 -21.38 -5.23
N PHE A 81 -20.59 -21.04 -5.48
CA PHE A 81 -21.35 -21.55 -6.62
C PHE A 81 -21.02 -20.79 -7.92
N THR A 82 -21.00 -19.47 -7.90
CA THR A 82 -20.71 -18.64 -9.09
C THR A 82 -19.23 -18.29 -9.20
N GLY A 83 -18.50 -18.32 -8.09
CA GLY A 83 -17.11 -17.88 -8.01
C GLY A 83 -16.96 -16.35 -8.00
N GLU A 84 -18.06 -15.60 -7.99
CA GLU A 84 -18.08 -14.15 -8.07
C GLU A 84 -18.06 -13.53 -6.67
N VAL A 85 -17.55 -12.30 -6.58
CA VAL A 85 -17.62 -11.51 -5.35
C VAL A 85 -19.05 -11.03 -5.14
N VAL A 86 -19.65 -11.35 -3.99
CA VAL A 86 -21.02 -10.98 -3.62
C VAL A 86 -21.09 -9.80 -2.65
N SER A 87 -20.06 -9.60 -1.85
CA SER A 87 -19.94 -8.41 -0.98
C SER A 87 -18.50 -8.08 -0.66
N VAL A 88 -18.28 -6.85 -0.26
CA VAL A 88 -16.99 -6.31 0.20
C VAL A 88 -17.19 -5.73 1.59
N THR A 89 -16.37 -6.15 2.54
CA THR A 89 -16.35 -5.58 3.89
C THR A 89 -15.10 -4.71 4.04
N SER A 90 -15.28 -3.45 4.40
CA SER A 90 -14.19 -2.53 4.66
C SER A 90 -13.42 -2.93 5.93
N PHE A 91 -12.25 -2.33 6.12
CA PHE A 91 -11.46 -2.49 7.34
C PHE A 91 -12.27 -2.12 8.61
N SER A 92 -13.13 -1.10 8.54
CA SER A 92 -14.01 -0.67 9.63
C SER A 92 -15.21 -1.61 9.86
N GLY A 93 -15.38 -2.65 9.03
CA GLY A 93 -16.49 -3.60 9.15
C GLY A 93 -17.75 -3.21 8.40
N HIS A 94 -17.74 -2.10 7.66
CA HIS A 94 -18.86 -1.72 6.80
C HIS A 94 -18.96 -2.67 5.61
N VAL A 95 -20.14 -3.26 5.41
CA VAL A 95 -20.41 -4.21 4.32
C VAL A 95 -21.17 -3.49 3.22
N ILE A 96 -20.67 -3.55 2.00
CA ILE A 96 -21.34 -3.08 0.80
C ILE A 96 -21.54 -4.26 -0.17
N SER A 97 -22.57 -4.21 -0.99
CA SER A 97 -22.75 -5.20 -2.04
C SER A 97 -21.60 -5.14 -3.05
N ALA A 98 -21.30 -6.25 -3.71
CA ALA A 98 -20.34 -6.26 -4.80
C ALA A 98 -20.78 -5.33 -5.93
N GLU A 99 -22.08 -5.30 -6.24
CA GLU A 99 -22.65 -4.43 -7.26
C GLU A 99 -22.39 -2.95 -6.93
N GLU A 100 -22.65 -2.52 -5.69
CA GLU A 100 -22.36 -1.15 -5.26
C GLU A 100 -20.87 -0.82 -5.29
N TYR A 101 -20.00 -1.75 -4.87
CA TYR A 101 -18.56 -1.54 -4.87
C TYR A 101 -17.98 -1.46 -6.27
N PHE A 102 -18.36 -2.41 -7.14
CA PHE A 102 -17.85 -2.49 -8.51
C PHE A 102 -18.56 -1.56 -9.50
N SER A 103 -19.76 -1.06 -9.20
CA SER A 103 -20.40 -0.02 -10.00
C SER A 103 -19.59 1.29 -10.01
N LYS A 104 -18.73 1.51 -9.01
CA LYS A 104 -17.78 2.64 -8.97
C LYS A 104 -16.62 2.49 -9.97
N VAL A 105 -16.37 1.26 -10.47
CA VAL A 105 -15.32 0.96 -11.45
C VAL A 105 -15.90 0.09 -12.56
N GLN A 106 -16.05 0.67 -13.73
CA GLN A 106 -16.48 -0.06 -14.92
C GLN A 106 -15.27 -0.50 -15.73
N VAL A 107 -15.26 -1.76 -16.16
CA VAL A 107 -14.17 -2.35 -16.96
C VAL A 107 -14.75 -2.96 -18.22
N THR A 108 -14.22 -2.57 -19.38
CA THR A 108 -14.58 -3.18 -20.66
C THR A 108 -13.42 -3.93 -21.27
N TYR A 109 -13.73 -4.83 -22.20
CA TYR A 109 -12.72 -5.67 -22.88
C TYR A 109 -12.92 -5.62 -24.39
N HIS A 110 -11.83 -5.69 -25.13
CA HIS A 110 -11.84 -5.93 -26.56
C HIS A 110 -12.33 -7.36 -26.87
N GLN A 111 -12.72 -7.62 -28.10
CA GLN A 111 -13.18 -8.96 -28.54
C GLN A 111 -12.14 -10.06 -28.33
N ASN A 112 -10.86 -9.73 -28.35
CA ASN A 112 -9.76 -10.65 -28.06
C ASN A 112 -9.52 -10.89 -26.56
N GLY A 113 -10.36 -10.34 -25.67
CA GLY A 113 -10.25 -10.45 -24.22
C GLY A 113 -9.20 -9.57 -23.56
N SER A 114 -8.49 -8.71 -24.31
CA SER A 114 -7.60 -7.69 -23.73
C SER A 114 -8.40 -6.54 -23.12
N LEU A 115 -7.82 -5.84 -22.14
CA LEU A 115 -8.43 -4.70 -21.46
C LEU A 115 -8.70 -3.59 -22.48
N ALA A 116 -9.95 -3.12 -22.60
CA ALA A 116 -10.34 -2.01 -23.47
C ALA A 116 -10.40 -0.69 -22.69
N SER A 117 -11.07 -0.67 -21.52
CA SER A 117 -11.12 0.53 -20.69
C SER A 117 -11.35 0.24 -19.22
N VAL A 118 -10.95 1.19 -18.37
CA VAL A 118 -11.27 1.25 -16.94
C VAL A 118 -11.76 2.65 -16.63
N TYR A 119 -12.96 2.75 -16.07
CA TYR A 119 -13.55 4.02 -15.67
C TYR A 119 -13.91 4.02 -14.19
N SER A 120 -13.67 5.13 -13.51
CA SER A 120 -14.25 5.41 -12.19
C SER A 120 -14.60 6.90 -12.08
N HIS A 121 -15.67 7.22 -11.34
CA HIS A 121 -16.06 8.61 -11.10
C HIS A 121 -14.97 9.44 -10.39
N ALA A 122 -14.09 8.79 -9.63
CA ALA A 122 -13.03 9.46 -8.88
C ALA A 122 -11.73 9.66 -9.68
N GLN A 123 -11.44 8.77 -10.64
CA GLN A 123 -10.16 8.75 -11.36
C GLN A 123 -10.30 9.01 -12.86
N GLY A 124 -11.53 9.06 -13.37
CA GLY A 124 -11.81 9.22 -14.78
C GLY A 124 -11.69 7.93 -15.58
N LEU A 125 -11.38 8.04 -16.87
CA LEU A 125 -11.31 6.94 -17.83
C LEU A 125 -9.86 6.68 -18.25
N MET A 126 -9.45 5.41 -18.22
CA MET A 126 -8.32 4.90 -18.98
C MET A 126 -8.86 4.02 -20.09
N ARG A 127 -8.45 4.24 -21.33
CA ARG A 127 -8.77 3.36 -22.46
C ARG A 127 -7.51 2.88 -23.18
N SER A 128 -7.59 1.70 -23.78
CA SER A 128 -6.54 1.12 -24.61
C SER A 128 -7.00 1.00 -26.06
N ILE A 129 -6.11 1.36 -26.98
CA ILE A 129 -6.37 1.32 -28.43
C ILE A 129 -5.23 0.47 -29.04
N PRO A 130 -5.47 -0.83 -29.32
CA PRO A 130 -4.50 -1.67 -29.99
C PRO A 130 -4.57 -1.49 -31.52
N GLU A 131 -3.43 -1.28 -32.17
CA GLU A 131 -3.30 -1.14 -33.63
C GLU A 131 -2.08 -1.94 -34.09
N GLY A 132 -2.26 -3.24 -34.34
CA GLY A 132 -1.15 -4.13 -34.71
C GLY A 132 -0.09 -4.21 -33.59
N ASP A 133 1.14 -3.80 -33.90
CA ASP A 133 2.27 -3.78 -32.96
C ASP A 133 2.30 -2.52 -32.08
N ARG A 134 1.31 -1.67 -32.23
CA ARG A 134 1.15 -0.43 -31.47
C ARG A 134 0.00 -0.56 -30.48
N LEU A 135 0.23 -0.11 -29.24
CA LEU A 135 -0.77 0.02 -28.19
C LEU A 135 -0.74 1.45 -27.65
N THR A 136 -1.85 2.15 -27.79
CA THR A 136 -2.03 3.48 -27.19
C THR A 136 -2.89 3.36 -25.93
N LEU A 137 -2.40 3.90 -24.81
CA LEU A 137 -3.16 4.08 -23.57
C LEU A 137 -3.45 5.58 -23.41
N GLU A 138 -4.69 5.91 -23.10
CA GLU A 138 -5.14 7.28 -22.89
C GLU A 138 -5.84 7.41 -21.56
N TRP A 139 -5.60 8.51 -20.86
CA TRP A 139 -6.24 8.83 -19.58
C TRP A 139 -6.98 10.15 -19.67
N PHE A 140 -8.25 10.13 -19.30
CA PHE A 140 -9.14 11.29 -19.26
C PHE A 140 -9.52 11.61 -17.83
N ALA A 141 -9.56 12.88 -17.48
CA ALA A 141 -10.01 13.34 -16.16
C ALA A 141 -11.49 12.95 -15.91
N PRO A 142 -11.93 12.85 -14.63
CA PRO A 142 -13.30 12.49 -14.30
C PRO A 142 -14.36 13.35 -14.98
N ASN A 143 -14.09 14.64 -15.15
CA ASN A 143 -15.01 15.59 -15.79
C ASN A 143 -15.06 15.48 -17.32
N ASN A 144 -14.11 14.73 -17.90
CA ASN A 144 -13.96 14.61 -19.36
C ASN A 144 -14.39 13.23 -19.87
N ALA A 145 -14.92 12.37 -19.02
CA ALA A 145 -15.41 11.04 -19.40
C ALA A 145 -16.65 10.67 -18.61
N ALA A 146 -17.64 10.09 -19.30
CA ALA A 146 -18.85 9.57 -18.68
C ALA A 146 -19.31 8.28 -19.39
N PRO A 147 -19.94 7.33 -18.67
CA PRO A 147 -20.61 6.19 -19.29
C PRO A 147 -21.68 6.66 -20.29
N ASP A 148 -21.75 6.03 -21.47
CA ASP A 148 -22.72 6.36 -22.54
C ASP A 148 -24.08 5.65 -22.36
N GLY A 149 -24.21 4.76 -21.40
CA GLY A 149 -25.41 3.96 -21.15
C GLY A 149 -25.54 2.73 -22.06
N GLU A 150 -24.68 2.55 -23.06
CA GLU A 150 -24.64 1.41 -23.99
C GLU A 150 -23.46 0.46 -23.71
N GLY A 151 -22.77 0.66 -22.60
CA GLY A 151 -21.61 -0.12 -22.16
C GLY A 151 -20.26 0.44 -22.64
N GLY A 152 -20.27 1.63 -23.24
CA GLY A 152 -19.10 2.41 -23.62
C GLY A 152 -18.95 3.69 -22.81
N PHE A 153 -18.12 4.62 -23.33
CA PHE A 153 -17.84 5.90 -22.68
C PHE A 153 -17.78 7.03 -23.71
N THR A 154 -18.45 8.13 -23.41
CA THR A 154 -18.24 9.40 -24.08
C THR A 154 -17.08 10.13 -23.45
N VAL A 155 -16.23 10.75 -24.25
CA VAL A 155 -15.11 11.59 -23.81
C VAL A 155 -15.24 12.99 -24.39
N ALA A 156 -14.91 13.99 -23.56
CA ALA A 156 -14.86 15.39 -23.95
C ALA A 156 -13.42 15.88 -23.85
N GLY A 157 -12.90 16.47 -24.95
CA GLY A 157 -11.54 17.00 -24.99
C GLY A 157 -10.45 15.95 -25.17
N GLU A 158 -9.20 16.40 -25.01
CA GLU A 158 -8.00 15.58 -25.18
C GLU A 158 -7.65 14.83 -23.88
N PRO A 159 -6.99 13.66 -23.98
CA PRO A 159 -6.49 12.97 -22.80
C PRO A 159 -5.42 13.82 -22.10
N TYR A 160 -5.48 13.88 -20.76
CA TYR A 160 -4.46 14.58 -19.99
C TYR A 160 -3.12 13.82 -19.96
N LYS A 161 -3.18 12.51 -20.29
CA LYS A 161 -1.99 11.65 -20.39
C LYS A 161 -2.21 10.63 -21.50
N THR A 162 -1.14 10.39 -22.29
CA THR A 162 -1.05 9.27 -23.24
C THR A 162 0.23 8.48 -23.04
N ALA A 163 0.16 7.16 -23.29
CA ALA A 163 1.33 6.32 -23.41
C ALA A 163 1.21 5.47 -24.68
N VAL A 164 2.16 5.60 -25.59
CA VAL A 164 2.21 4.84 -26.82
C VAL A 164 3.32 3.80 -26.71
N TYR A 165 2.99 2.54 -26.95
CA TYR A 165 3.91 1.40 -26.97
C TYR A 165 4.00 0.92 -28.42
N GLU A 166 5.18 0.94 -29.00
CA GLU A 166 5.49 0.41 -30.33
C GLU A 166 6.48 -0.71 -30.19
N THR A 167 6.10 -1.93 -30.57
CA THR A 167 6.93 -3.12 -30.41
C THR A 167 7.38 -3.61 -31.76
N SER A 168 8.68 -3.84 -31.91
CA SER A 168 9.32 -4.42 -33.10
C SER A 168 10.24 -5.57 -32.74
N LEU A 169 10.58 -6.40 -33.74
CA LEU A 169 11.60 -7.43 -33.63
C LEU A 169 12.79 -7.03 -34.50
N GLU A 170 13.92 -6.63 -33.89
CA GLU A 170 15.11 -6.17 -34.55
C GLU A 170 16.23 -7.21 -34.37
N ASN A 171 16.59 -7.94 -35.42
CA ASN A 171 17.63 -8.98 -35.35
C ASN A 171 17.43 -10.03 -34.25
N GLY A 172 16.17 -10.39 -33.94
CA GLY A 172 15.83 -11.34 -32.88
C GLY A 172 15.69 -10.70 -31.47
N VAL A 173 15.95 -9.42 -31.34
CA VAL A 173 15.77 -8.64 -30.12
C VAL A 173 14.38 -7.98 -30.14
N LYS A 174 13.57 -8.20 -29.13
CA LYS A 174 12.30 -7.49 -28.97
C LYS A 174 12.56 -6.08 -28.46
N VAL A 175 12.23 -5.08 -29.25
CA VAL A 175 12.37 -3.66 -28.90
C VAL A 175 10.99 -3.06 -28.71
N THR A 176 10.77 -2.38 -27.59
CA THR A 176 9.55 -1.63 -27.32
C THR A 176 9.91 -0.18 -27.03
N HIS A 177 9.45 0.71 -27.89
CA HIS A 177 9.49 2.16 -27.67
C HIS A 177 8.24 2.60 -26.94
N ILE A 178 8.41 3.37 -25.87
CA ILE A 178 7.31 3.87 -25.05
C ILE A 178 7.43 5.39 -25.04
N THR A 179 6.43 6.06 -25.61
CA THR A 179 6.32 7.52 -25.59
C THR A 179 5.21 7.90 -24.58
N ASN A 180 5.60 8.54 -23.49
CA ASN A 180 4.66 9.08 -22.52
C ASN A 180 4.51 10.58 -22.75
N ARG A 181 3.27 11.04 -22.87
CA ARG A 181 2.93 12.48 -22.97
C ARG A 181 1.94 12.83 -21.88
N ARG A 182 2.11 14.00 -21.29
CA ARG A 182 1.09 14.67 -20.48
C ARG A 182 0.73 15.99 -21.17
N ALA A 183 -0.49 16.45 -21.01
CA ALA A 183 -0.91 17.73 -21.54
C ALA A 183 0.02 18.85 -21.04
N GLY A 184 0.54 19.67 -21.96
CA GLY A 184 1.46 20.78 -21.65
C GLY A 184 2.92 20.38 -21.38
N GLN A 185 3.30 19.09 -21.51
CA GLN A 185 4.66 18.62 -21.24
C GLN A 185 5.32 18.05 -22.48
N GLU A 186 6.65 18.13 -22.52
CA GLU A 186 7.44 17.42 -23.52
C GLU A 186 7.33 15.90 -23.32
N PRO A 187 7.35 15.12 -24.41
CA PRO A 187 7.24 13.67 -24.34
C PRO A 187 8.45 13.05 -23.61
N HIS A 188 8.20 12.07 -22.76
CA HIS A 188 9.24 11.24 -22.17
C HIS A 188 9.37 9.93 -22.95
N PHE A 189 10.58 9.62 -23.38
CA PHE A 189 10.89 8.43 -24.15
C PHE A 189 11.53 7.35 -23.27
N ILE A 190 11.06 6.11 -23.45
CA ILE A 190 11.64 4.92 -22.84
C ILE A 190 11.81 3.88 -23.94
N GLU A 191 13.00 3.34 -24.06
CA GLU A 191 13.27 2.18 -24.90
C GLU A 191 13.48 0.97 -24.01
N ARG A 192 12.84 -0.15 -24.32
CA ARG A 192 13.02 -1.43 -23.65
C ARG A 192 13.43 -2.48 -24.68
N ARG A 193 14.61 -3.08 -24.49
CA ARG A 193 15.16 -4.17 -25.29
C ARG A 193 15.15 -5.46 -24.49
N GLU A 194 14.65 -6.54 -25.07
CA GLU A 194 14.62 -7.88 -24.48
C GLU A 194 15.43 -8.83 -25.38
N GLU A 195 16.58 -9.30 -24.89
CA GLU A 195 17.49 -10.18 -25.56
C GLU A 195 17.82 -11.40 -24.66
N GLY A 196 17.21 -12.54 -24.95
CA GLY A 196 17.39 -13.75 -24.14
C GLY A 196 17.03 -13.51 -22.66
N ASN A 197 18.06 -13.61 -21.79
CA ASN A 197 17.93 -13.43 -20.33
C ASN A 197 18.15 -11.97 -19.88
N LYS A 198 18.40 -11.06 -20.81
CA LYS A 198 18.75 -9.66 -20.56
C LYS A 198 17.63 -8.71 -20.99
N VAL A 199 17.28 -7.79 -20.11
CA VAL A 199 16.38 -6.66 -20.40
C VAL A 199 17.13 -5.36 -20.17
N THR A 200 17.20 -4.51 -21.17
CA THR A 200 17.78 -3.18 -21.09
C THR A 200 16.67 -2.14 -21.20
N ILE A 201 16.61 -1.21 -20.28
CA ILE A 201 15.65 -0.11 -20.25
C ILE A 201 16.43 1.20 -20.28
N VAL A 202 16.21 1.99 -21.30
CA VAL A 202 16.82 3.32 -21.47
C VAL A 202 15.74 4.36 -21.24
N LYS A 203 15.97 5.30 -20.34
CA LYS A 203 15.08 6.43 -20.05
C LYS A 203 15.80 7.73 -20.27
N GLY A 204 15.07 8.71 -20.80
CA GLY A 204 15.60 10.04 -21.07
C GLY A 204 16.45 10.11 -22.35
N GLU A 205 16.85 11.31 -22.71
CA GLU A 205 17.67 11.64 -23.86
C GLU A 205 18.88 12.50 -23.43
N GLY A 206 19.93 12.56 -24.27
CA GLY A 206 21.09 13.38 -24.01
C GLY A 206 21.77 13.07 -22.68
N GLU A 207 22.09 14.11 -21.91
CA GLU A 207 22.82 14.01 -20.63
C GLU A 207 21.98 13.43 -19.49
N GLU A 208 20.65 13.42 -19.61
CA GLU A 208 19.72 12.84 -18.61
C GLU A 208 19.44 11.36 -18.85
N ARG A 209 20.08 10.75 -19.84
CA ARG A 209 19.87 9.36 -20.18
C ARG A 209 20.35 8.41 -19.08
N ILE A 210 19.42 7.54 -18.60
CA ILE A 210 19.70 6.49 -17.62
C ILE A 210 19.50 5.13 -18.28
N VAL A 211 20.49 4.24 -18.16
CA VAL A 211 20.41 2.87 -18.63
C VAL A 211 20.28 1.93 -17.45
N ARG A 212 19.19 1.17 -17.40
CA ARG A 212 18.96 0.10 -16.44
C ARG A 212 19.03 -1.23 -17.15
N THR A 213 19.92 -2.10 -16.72
CA THR A 213 20.05 -3.46 -17.25
C THR A 213 19.63 -4.47 -16.18
N ILE A 214 18.84 -5.47 -16.59
CA ILE A 214 18.42 -6.58 -15.75
C ILE A 214 18.78 -7.88 -16.46
N GLU A 215 19.65 -8.67 -15.86
CA GLU A 215 20.02 -10.01 -16.34
C GLU A 215 19.52 -11.07 -15.38
N ARG A 216 19.07 -12.22 -15.92
CA ARG A 216 18.60 -13.36 -15.14
C ARG A 216 19.35 -14.60 -15.56
N ASN A 217 20.18 -15.14 -14.67
CA ASN A 217 21.02 -16.29 -14.94
C ASN A 217 20.59 -17.48 -14.07
N ALA A 218 20.47 -18.65 -14.68
CA ALA A 218 20.31 -19.90 -13.93
C ALA A 218 21.60 -20.24 -13.19
N LEU A 219 21.48 -20.68 -11.93
CA LEU A 219 22.57 -21.16 -11.11
C LEU A 219 22.32 -22.62 -10.71
N PRO A 220 23.34 -23.39 -10.28
CA PRO A 220 23.17 -24.72 -9.72
C PRO A 220 22.16 -24.77 -8.55
N ASP A 221 21.70 -25.96 -8.16
CA ASP A 221 20.84 -26.24 -7.01
C ASP A 221 19.48 -25.51 -7.04
N SER A 222 18.84 -25.47 -8.20
CA SER A 222 17.53 -24.79 -8.36
C SER A 222 17.56 -23.32 -7.92
N LYS A 223 18.67 -22.66 -8.18
CA LYS A 223 18.83 -21.22 -7.93
C LYS A 223 18.82 -20.43 -9.23
N TRP A 224 18.52 -19.15 -9.14
CA TRP A 224 18.77 -18.18 -10.19
C TRP A 224 19.18 -16.84 -9.57
N GLU A 225 19.96 -16.09 -10.34
CA GLU A 225 20.32 -14.74 -9.98
C GLU A 225 19.67 -13.70 -10.88
N ARG A 226 19.45 -12.53 -10.32
CA ARG A 226 19.11 -11.31 -11.03
C ARG A 226 20.19 -10.28 -10.73
N LEU A 227 20.86 -9.87 -11.79
CA LEU A 227 21.77 -8.73 -11.76
C LEU A 227 21.02 -7.51 -12.28
N GLU A 228 21.05 -6.45 -11.54
CA GLU A 228 20.44 -5.18 -11.91
C GLU A 228 21.50 -4.08 -11.81
N THR A 229 21.75 -3.39 -12.91
CA THR A 229 22.68 -2.27 -12.98
C THR A 229 21.96 -1.00 -13.41
N ILE A 230 22.35 0.13 -12.85
CA ILE A 230 21.89 1.46 -13.23
C ILE A 230 23.15 2.28 -13.56
N GLN A 231 23.15 2.92 -14.72
CA GLN A 231 24.28 3.69 -15.22
C GLN A 231 23.79 4.98 -15.88
N GLY A 232 24.37 6.11 -15.53
CA GLY A 232 24.23 7.38 -16.23
C GLY A 232 25.06 7.40 -17.52
N ILE A 233 24.73 8.31 -18.44
CA ILE A 233 25.38 8.34 -19.78
C ILE A 233 26.88 8.68 -19.72
N ASN A 234 27.28 9.49 -18.75
CA ASN A 234 28.66 9.96 -18.59
C ASN A 234 29.44 9.13 -17.57
N GLU A 235 28.92 7.98 -17.15
CA GLU A 235 29.56 7.10 -16.18
C GLU A 235 30.23 5.92 -16.91
N GLU A 236 31.54 5.73 -16.73
CA GLU A 236 32.26 4.56 -17.22
C GLU A 236 31.88 3.28 -16.49
N THR A 237 31.43 3.42 -15.25
CA THR A 237 31.00 2.31 -14.40
C THR A 237 29.54 2.53 -13.91
N PRO A 238 28.76 1.46 -13.68
CA PRO A 238 27.42 1.60 -13.13
C PRO A 238 27.42 2.33 -11.77
N SER A 239 26.55 3.31 -11.61
CA SER A 239 26.31 4.01 -10.33
C SER A 239 25.67 3.09 -9.29
N SER A 240 24.99 2.04 -9.73
CA SER A 240 24.38 1.04 -8.85
C SER A 240 24.41 -0.35 -9.50
N CYS A 241 24.83 -1.34 -8.74
CA CYS A 241 24.77 -2.75 -9.14
C CYS A 241 24.22 -3.57 -7.97
N THR A 242 23.09 -4.26 -8.18
CA THR A 242 22.46 -5.13 -7.18
C THR A 242 22.38 -6.56 -7.72
N ARG A 243 22.87 -7.51 -6.93
CA ARG A 243 22.71 -8.95 -7.18
C ARG A 243 21.68 -9.53 -6.22
N THR A 244 20.66 -10.21 -6.74
CA THR A 244 19.67 -10.94 -5.93
C THR A 244 19.72 -12.41 -6.32
N VAL A 245 20.00 -13.30 -5.37
CA VAL A 245 19.94 -14.75 -5.58
C VAL A 245 18.69 -15.30 -4.96
N LYS A 246 17.95 -16.11 -5.73
CA LYS A 246 16.76 -16.82 -5.28
C LYS A 246 16.97 -18.33 -5.43
N LYS A 247 16.32 -19.09 -4.53
CA LYS A 247 16.28 -20.55 -4.56
C LYS A 247 14.83 -21.01 -4.70
N TYR A 248 14.60 -22.02 -5.55
CA TYR A 248 13.28 -22.65 -5.65
C TYR A 248 13.10 -23.63 -4.49
N THR A 249 11.92 -23.60 -3.88
CA THR A 249 11.50 -24.46 -2.76
C THR A 249 10.02 -24.79 -2.93
N ASP A 250 9.46 -25.62 -2.08
CA ASP A 250 8.01 -25.91 -2.05
C ASP A 250 7.17 -24.65 -1.81
N GLY A 251 7.73 -23.60 -1.21
CA GLY A 251 7.13 -22.27 -1.07
C GLY A 251 7.31 -21.37 -2.30
N GLY A 252 7.87 -21.88 -3.39
CA GLY A 252 8.21 -21.11 -4.59
C GLY A 252 9.60 -20.46 -4.50
N TRP A 253 9.83 -19.40 -5.28
CA TRP A 253 11.13 -18.72 -5.34
C TRP A 253 11.37 -17.83 -4.10
N LEU A 254 12.35 -18.18 -3.26
CA LEU A 254 12.77 -17.44 -2.08
C LEU A 254 14.08 -16.69 -2.33
N THR A 255 14.15 -15.43 -1.93
CA THR A 255 15.41 -14.66 -1.97
C THR A 255 16.32 -15.14 -0.85
N ILE A 256 17.46 -15.72 -1.16
CA ILE A 256 18.43 -16.22 -0.17
C ILE A 256 19.58 -15.24 0.08
N SER A 257 19.85 -14.34 -0.87
CA SER A 257 20.80 -13.25 -0.68
C SER A 257 20.49 -12.05 -1.57
N ARG A 258 20.87 -10.87 -1.10
CA ARG A 258 20.88 -9.62 -1.85
C ARG A 258 22.20 -8.90 -1.59
N THR A 259 22.93 -8.58 -2.65
CA THR A 259 24.18 -7.83 -2.58
C THR A 259 24.00 -6.49 -3.27
N GLU A 260 24.16 -5.42 -2.54
CA GLU A 260 24.23 -4.05 -3.05
C GLU A 260 25.70 -3.68 -3.34
N GLY A 261 25.95 -2.87 -4.36
CA GLY A 261 27.30 -2.58 -4.80
C GLY A 261 28.04 -3.81 -5.32
N TYR A 262 27.34 -4.80 -5.89
CA TYR A 262 27.93 -6.01 -6.42
C TYR A 262 29.05 -5.70 -7.45
N ASN A 263 30.15 -6.44 -7.39
CA ASN A 263 31.38 -6.21 -8.15
C ASN A 263 32.14 -4.91 -7.82
N THR A 264 31.88 -4.32 -6.67
CA THR A 264 32.65 -3.19 -6.15
C THR A 264 33.31 -3.55 -4.82
N PRO A 265 34.38 -2.82 -4.38
CA PRO A 265 34.96 -3.00 -3.05
C PRO A 265 34.00 -2.68 -1.88
N LEU A 266 32.87 -2.03 -2.17
CA LEU A 266 31.85 -1.64 -1.19
C LEU A 266 30.65 -2.60 -1.21
N ALA A 267 30.80 -3.80 -1.81
CA ALA A 267 29.74 -4.79 -1.88
C ALA A 267 29.22 -5.18 -0.47
N GLN A 268 27.91 -5.06 -0.29
CA GLN A 268 27.22 -5.37 0.96
C GLN A 268 26.19 -6.46 0.73
N THR A 269 26.38 -7.61 1.39
CA THR A 269 25.50 -8.77 1.22
C THR A 269 24.63 -8.99 2.45
N THR A 270 23.30 -9.00 2.24
CA THR A 270 22.31 -9.47 3.20
C THR A 270 21.91 -10.89 2.86
N LEU A 271 21.89 -11.79 3.85
CA LEU A 271 21.46 -13.18 3.72
C LEU A 271 20.13 -13.40 4.42
N TYR A 272 19.31 -14.28 3.87
CA TYR A 272 17.98 -14.59 4.41
C TYR A 272 17.85 -16.10 4.67
N THR A 273 17.37 -16.47 5.85
CA THR A 273 16.89 -17.82 6.15
C THR A 273 15.38 -17.80 6.38
N TYR A 274 14.76 -18.96 6.25
CA TYR A 274 13.31 -19.10 6.27
C TYR A 274 12.89 -20.22 7.21
N ASN A 275 11.76 -20.05 7.88
CA ASN A 275 11.12 -21.09 8.64
C ASN A 275 10.34 -22.09 7.73
N ASP A 276 9.71 -23.10 8.32
CA ASP A 276 8.94 -24.12 7.60
C ASP A 276 7.70 -23.54 6.89
N GLN A 277 7.25 -22.35 7.26
CA GLN A 277 6.16 -21.63 6.59
C GLN A 277 6.67 -20.72 5.45
N PHE A 278 7.96 -20.82 5.08
CA PHE A 278 8.63 -20.00 4.07
C PHE A 278 8.62 -18.48 4.36
N ARG A 279 8.58 -18.11 5.64
CA ARG A 279 8.73 -16.73 6.10
C ARG A 279 10.17 -16.50 6.55
N VAL A 280 10.67 -15.28 6.36
CA VAL A 280 12.03 -14.92 6.79
C VAL A 280 12.15 -15.11 8.31
N SER A 281 12.98 -16.05 8.74
CA SER A 281 13.27 -16.26 10.19
C SER A 281 14.50 -15.50 10.65
N LEU A 282 15.44 -15.26 9.75
CA LEU A 282 16.66 -14.49 10.05
C LEU A 282 17.07 -13.68 8.82
N GLU A 283 17.39 -12.43 9.05
CA GLU A 283 18.06 -11.53 8.10
C GLU A 283 19.43 -11.18 8.67
N LEU A 284 20.51 -11.68 8.04
CA LEU A 284 21.89 -11.38 8.41
C LEU A 284 22.41 -10.22 7.55
N LYS A 285 22.79 -9.13 8.20
CA LYS A 285 23.24 -7.88 7.57
C LYS A 285 24.75 -7.91 7.28
N PRO A 286 25.24 -7.07 6.34
CA PRO A 286 26.66 -7.03 5.95
C PRO A 286 27.63 -6.72 7.10
N ASN A 287 27.19 -5.95 8.09
CA ASN A 287 27.99 -5.59 9.27
C ASN A 287 28.01 -6.67 10.36
N GLY A 288 27.48 -7.88 10.09
CA GLY A 288 27.37 -8.96 11.06
C GLY A 288 26.18 -8.83 12.00
N GLY A 289 25.46 -7.72 11.97
CA GLY A 289 24.19 -7.59 12.69
C GLY A 289 23.11 -8.45 12.03
N TYR A 290 22.11 -8.83 12.82
CA TYR A 290 20.98 -9.61 12.28
C TYR A 290 19.66 -9.07 12.79
N THR A 291 18.56 -9.50 12.13
CA THR A 291 17.19 -9.38 12.66
C THR A 291 16.55 -10.77 12.61
N ARG A 292 16.06 -11.23 13.75
CA ARG A 292 15.37 -12.50 13.91
C ARG A 292 13.87 -12.26 14.04
N TYR A 293 13.09 -13.17 13.43
CA TYR A 293 11.63 -13.11 13.44
C TYR A 293 11.04 -14.44 13.92
N GLU A 294 10.00 -14.36 14.76
CA GLU A 294 9.12 -15.46 15.09
C GLU A 294 7.71 -15.13 14.61
N TYR A 295 6.93 -16.15 14.27
CA TYR A 295 5.60 -16.00 13.72
C TYR A 295 4.60 -16.87 14.46
N ASP A 296 3.36 -16.38 14.57
CA ASP A 296 2.25 -17.21 15.03
C ASP A 296 1.77 -18.18 13.92
N GLU A 297 0.78 -19.03 14.24
CA GLU A 297 0.19 -19.98 13.30
C GLU A 297 -0.46 -19.30 12.09
N ARG A 298 -0.89 -18.04 12.23
CA ARG A 298 -1.45 -17.22 11.15
C ARG A 298 -0.37 -16.50 10.34
N GLY A 299 0.90 -16.63 10.73
CA GLY A 299 2.05 -16.06 10.05
C GLY A 299 2.24 -14.56 10.30
N ARG A 300 1.70 -14.04 11.40
CA ARG A 300 1.96 -12.67 11.88
C ARG A 300 3.22 -12.69 12.74
N VAL A 301 4.00 -11.60 12.69
CA VAL A 301 5.26 -11.50 13.46
C VAL A 301 4.93 -11.34 14.95
N VAL A 302 5.31 -12.31 15.78
CA VAL A 302 5.14 -12.25 17.23
C VAL A 302 6.42 -11.86 17.98
N LEU A 303 7.57 -11.95 17.32
CA LEU A 303 8.84 -11.40 17.80
C LEU A 303 9.64 -10.86 16.63
N GLN A 304 10.19 -9.65 16.81
CA GLN A 304 11.28 -9.11 15.99
C GLN A 304 12.40 -8.71 16.95
N ALA A 305 13.59 -9.30 16.79
CA ALA A 305 14.72 -9.05 17.69
C ALA A 305 16.02 -8.83 16.91
N SER A 306 16.93 -8.05 17.49
CA SER A 306 18.24 -7.74 16.92
C SER A 306 19.29 -7.74 18.04
N PRO A 307 20.59 -7.93 17.74
CA PRO A 307 21.66 -7.91 18.74
C PRO A 307 21.63 -6.62 19.57
N TRP A 308 21.88 -6.77 20.88
CA TRP A 308 21.91 -5.67 21.84
C TRP A 308 23.34 -5.44 22.36
N ALA A 309 23.75 -4.19 22.49
CA ALA A 309 25.10 -3.83 22.94
C ALA A 309 25.48 -4.33 24.38
N GLY A 310 24.46 -4.64 25.18
CA GLY A 310 24.64 -5.20 26.54
C GLY A 310 24.74 -6.74 26.60
N GLY A 311 24.82 -7.41 25.45
CA GLY A 311 24.73 -8.87 25.30
C GLY A 311 23.31 -9.36 25.08
N GLY A 312 23.15 -10.47 24.35
CA GLY A 312 21.86 -11.00 23.95
C GLY A 312 21.17 -10.17 22.84
N GLU A 313 19.83 -10.05 22.90
CA GLU A 313 19.01 -9.37 21.90
C GLU A 313 18.11 -8.32 22.54
N LYS A 314 17.78 -7.26 21.79
CA LYS A 314 16.65 -6.39 22.08
C LYS A 314 15.58 -6.61 21.01
N GLY A 315 14.34 -6.76 21.43
CA GLY A 315 13.23 -7.04 20.51
C GLY A 315 11.91 -6.46 20.96
N THR A 316 10.91 -6.70 20.09
CA THR A 316 9.51 -6.39 20.36
C THR A 316 8.70 -7.66 20.24
N ARG A 317 8.00 -8.03 21.31
CA ARG A 317 6.97 -9.07 21.30
C ARG A 317 5.62 -8.46 21.05
N THR A 318 4.90 -9.02 20.07
CA THR A 318 3.57 -8.55 19.65
C THR A 318 2.54 -9.64 19.89
N THR A 319 1.43 -9.29 20.55
CA THR A 319 0.20 -10.09 20.51
C THR A 319 -0.84 -9.33 19.68
N TYR A 320 -1.82 -10.04 19.12
CA TYR A 320 -2.79 -9.45 18.21
C TYR A 320 -4.19 -9.41 18.80
N ALA A 321 -4.95 -8.39 18.45
CA ALA A 321 -6.28 -8.12 19.00
C ALA A 321 -7.32 -9.20 18.64
N ASP A 322 -7.17 -9.86 17.49
CA ASP A 322 -8.04 -10.92 16.96
C ASP A 322 -9.55 -10.58 16.97
N LEU A 323 -9.87 -9.29 16.86
CA LEU A 323 -11.26 -8.81 16.81
C LEU A 323 -11.99 -9.25 15.54
N ARG A 324 -11.22 -9.59 14.50
CA ARG A 324 -11.70 -10.05 13.20
C ARG A 324 -10.83 -11.19 12.70
N PHE A 325 -11.37 -11.96 11.77
CA PHE A 325 -10.57 -12.94 11.04
C PHE A 325 -9.34 -12.27 10.41
N ASN A 326 -8.16 -12.79 10.77
CA ASN A 326 -6.86 -12.28 10.31
C ASN A 326 -6.62 -10.78 10.64
N ASP A 327 -6.96 -10.38 11.84
CA ASP A 327 -6.65 -9.03 12.35
C ASP A 327 -5.13 -8.92 12.59
N PHE A 328 -4.50 -7.94 11.94
CA PHE A 328 -3.07 -7.63 12.11
C PHE A 328 -2.82 -6.53 13.15
N ARG A 329 -3.88 -5.99 13.76
CA ARG A 329 -3.73 -4.95 14.77
C ARG A 329 -3.18 -5.55 16.06
N PRO A 330 -2.12 -4.95 16.66
CA PRO A 330 -1.58 -5.43 17.92
C PRO A 330 -2.60 -5.28 19.06
N ALA A 331 -2.68 -6.27 19.93
CA ALA A 331 -3.30 -6.12 21.25
C ALA A 331 -2.28 -5.59 22.25
N THR A 332 -1.06 -6.12 22.17
CA THR A 332 0.07 -5.61 22.96
C THR A 332 1.35 -5.62 22.14
N GLU A 333 2.21 -4.65 22.42
CA GLU A 333 3.62 -4.67 22.05
C GLU A 333 4.45 -4.51 23.31
N THR A 334 5.41 -5.42 23.50
CA THR A 334 6.32 -5.38 24.66
C THR A 334 7.75 -5.29 24.16
N GLU A 335 8.44 -4.21 24.48
CA GLU A 335 9.88 -4.14 24.27
C GLU A 335 10.58 -5.02 25.30
N VAL A 336 11.44 -5.91 24.84
CA VAL A 336 12.12 -6.91 25.69
C VAL A 336 13.63 -6.91 25.43
N ILE A 337 14.40 -7.19 26.48
CA ILE A 337 15.76 -7.68 26.37
C ILE A 337 15.71 -9.19 26.55
N ILE A 338 16.33 -9.92 25.63
CA ILE A 338 16.44 -11.38 25.64
C ILE A 338 17.91 -11.71 25.94
N ALA A 339 18.18 -12.24 27.12
CA ALA A 339 19.51 -12.63 27.48
C ALA A 339 20.01 -13.84 26.68
N GLU A 340 21.30 -14.11 26.67
CA GLU A 340 21.90 -15.26 25.96
C GLU A 340 21.33 -16.63 26.42
N ASN A 341 20.84 -16.72 27.65
CA ASN A 341 20.16 -17.92 28.18
C ASN A 341 18.69 -18.01 27.77
N GLY A 342 18.18 -17.04 26.97
CA GLY A 342 16.80 -16.97 26.53
C GLY A 342 15.84 -16.33 27.54
N GLU A 343 16.31 -15.86 28.69
CA GLU A 343 15.47 -15.16 29.67
C GLU A 343 15.06 -13.77 29.13
N GLU A 344 13.79 -13.43 29.28
CA GLU A 344 13.23 -12.17 28.77
C GLU A 344 12.94 -11.18 29.90
N THR A 345 13.41 -9.97 29.74
CA THR A 345 13.08 -8.83 30.60
C THR A 345 12.33 -7.78 29.84
N ALA A 346 11.08 -7.51 30.23
CA ALA A 346 10.28 -6.47 29.64
C ALA A 346 10.79 -5.09 30.06
N LEU A 347 10.84 -4.14 29.12
CA LEU A 347 11.23 -2.74 29.34
C LEU A 347 10.03 -1.81 29.30
N LEU A 348 9.17 -1.98 28.31
CA LEU A 348 8.06 -1.13 28.02
C LEU A 348 6.93 -1.97 27.44
N LYS A 349 5.70 -1.75 27.91
CA LYS A 349 4.50 -2.41 27.38
C LYS A 349 3.53 -1.37 26.84
N ARG A 350 3.12 -1.56 25.60
CA ARG A 350 2.00 -0.84 24.96
C ARG A 350 0.80 -1.78 24.87
N THR A 351 -0.35 -1.32 25.30
CA THR A 351 -1.62 -2.04 25.15
C THR A 351 -2.54 -1.22 24.25
N TYR A 352 -3.16 -1.87 23.29
CA TYR A 352 -4.00 -1.27 22.28
C TYR A 352 -5.45 -1.69 22.48
N THR A 353 -6.37 -0.73 22.43
CA THR A 353 -7.81 -1.00 22.34
C THR A 353 -8.38 -0.32 21.12
N TYR A 354 -9.36 -0.96 20.50
CA TYR A 354 -9.96 -0.54 19.23
C TYR A 354 -11.46 -0.45 19.35
N GLU A 355 -12.01 0.68 18.90
CA GLU A 355 -13.45 0.91 18.81
C GLU A 355 -13.76 1.30 17.37
N ASP A 356 -14.36 0.37 16.60
CA ASP A 356 -14.69 0.59 15.20
C ASP A 356 -16.19 0.79 15.03
N SER A 357 -16.57 1.84 14.30
CA SER A 357 -17.92 2.11 13.85
C SER A 357 -17.91 2.59 12.39
N PRO A 358 -19.06 2.60 11.69
CA PRO A 358 -19.13 3.18 10.36
C PRO A 358 -18.73 4.67 10.31
N GLN A 359 -18.91 5.41 11.40
CA GLN A 359 -18.62 6.83 11.50
C GLN A 359 -17.17 7.13 11.84
N ALA A 360 -16.55 6.28 12.67
CA ALA A 360 -15.18 6.49 13.14
C ALA A 360 -14.52 5.19 13.59
N SER A 361 -13.20 5.14 13.47
CA SER A 361 -12.35 4.13 14.09
C SER A 361 -11.44 4.81 15.11
N ARG A 362 -11.44 4.31 16.33
CA ARG A 362 -10.66 4.85 17.45
C ARG A 362 -9.70 3.82 17.97
N THR A 363 -8.45 4.23 18.13
CA THR A 363 -7.37 3.44 18.75
C THR A 363 -6.90 4.16 20.00
N THR A 364 -6.95 3.48 21.13
CA THR A 364 -6.36 3.95 22.39
C THR A 364 -5.12 3.12 22.70
N VAL A 365 -4.00 3.77 22.95
CA VAL A 365 -2.72 3.13 23.30
C VAL A 365 -2.35 3.56 24.71
N THR A 366 -2.21 2.59 25.60
CA THR A 366 -1.67 2.80 26.96
C THR A 366 -0.24 2.28 26.99
N GLU A 367 0.69 3.08 27.52
CA GLU A 367 2.09 2.77 27.63
C GLU A 367 2.51 2.74 29.11
N THR A 368 3.18 1.67 29.53
CA THR A 368 3.68 1.47 30.90
C THR A 368 5.12 1.01 30.83
N ALA A 369 6.05 1.75 31.43
CA ALA A 369 7.44 1.36 31.56
C ALA A 369 7.60 0.36 32.71
N LEU A 370 8.57 -0.56 32.57
CA LEU A 370 8.89 -1.53 33.64
C LEU A 370 9.29 -0.81 34.94
N GLY A 371 8.68 -1.22 36.04
CA GLY A 371 8.95 -0.64 37.38
C GLY A 371 8.33 0.73 37.61
N SER A 372 7.48 1.20 36.71
CA SER A 372 6.72 2.45 36.88
C SER A 372 5.22 2.16 36.98
N ASP A 373 4.56 2.84 37.92
CA ASP A 373 3.09 2.86 38.01
C ASP A 373 2.47 3.95 37.10
N GLN A 374 3.30 4.72 36.40
CA GLN A 374 2.82 5.74 35.49
C GLN A 374 2.32 5.11 34.18
N VAL A 375 1.07 5.42 33.86
CA VAL A 375 0.44 5.00 32.62
C VAL A 375 0.26 6.24 31.75
N HIS A 376 0.84 6.18 30.57
CA HIS A 376 0.67 7.20 29.54
C HIS A 376 -0.36 6.74 28.52
N THR A 377 -1.33 7.59 28.20
CA THR A 377 -2.38 7.24 27.24
C THR A 377 -2.37 8.18 26.06
N ARG A 378 -2.39 7.58 24.87
CA ARG A 378 -2.53 8.25 23.58
C ARG A 378 -3.79 7.75 22.89
N VAL A 379 -4.51 8.65 22.20
CA VAL A 379 -5.73 8.31 21.44
C VAL A 379 -5.57 8.81 20.01
N GLU A 380 -5.96 7.98 19.05
CA GLU A 380 -6.11 8.36 17.65
C GLU A 380 -7.50 7.97 17.16
N GLU A 381 -8.16 8.86 16.45
CA GLU A 381 -9.45 8.62 15.84
C GLU A 381 -9.41 9.03 14.36
N THR A 382 -9.96 8.19 13.49
CA THR A 382 -10.11 8.44 12.06
C THR A 382 -11.56 8.43 11.66
N TYR A 383 -11.93 9.20 10.64
CA TYR A 383 -13.26 9.15 10.06
C TYR A 383 -13.51 7.79 9.41
N GLY A 384 -14.66 7.21 9.67
CA GLY A 384 -15.10 5.96 9.06
C GLY A 384 -15.69 6.13 7.65
N GLU A 385 -16.12 5.02 7.06
CA GLU A 385 -16.69 4.97 5.71
C GLU A 385 -18.00 5.75 5.55
N ALA A 386 -18.77 5.90 6.65
CA ALA A 386 -20.01 6.67 6.68
C ALA A 386 -19.80 8.15 7.03
N ALA A 387 -18.57 8.68 6.97
CA ALA A 387 -18.34 10.10 7.14
C ALA A 387 -19.16 10.91 6.12
N GLU A 388 -19.84 11.96 6.61
CA GLU A 388 -20.70 12.82 5.82
C GLU A 388 -19.96 13.44 4.63
N TYR A 389 -18.73 13.91 4.88
CA TYR A 389 -17.87 14.44 3.83
C TYR A 389 -16.94 13.35 3.29
N PRO A 390 -17.08 12.92 2.01
CA PRO A 390 -16.35 11.78 1.47
C PRO A 390 -14.82 11.92 1.53
N TYR A 391 -14.30 13.13 1.39
CA TYR A 391 -12.86 13.42 1.47
C TYR A 391 -12.28 13.14 2.88
N ALA A 392 -13.10 13.19 3.93
CA ALA A 392 -12.69 12.91 5.31
C ALA A 392 -12.47 11.40 5.59
N ARG A 393 -13.06 10.49 4.78
CA ARG A 393 -13.04 9.04 5.01
C ARG A 393 -11.62 8.51 5.11
N GLY A 394 -11.36 7.73 6.17
CA GLY A 394 -10.04 7.17 6.46
C GLY A 394 -8.99 8.19 6.91
N ARG A 395 -9.34 9.48 6.99
CA ARG A 395 -8.45 10.54 7.44
C ARG A 395 -8.58 10.77 8.93
N ARG A 396 -7.53 11.35 9.52
CA ARG A 396 -7.48 11.65 10.96
C ARG A 396 -8.63 12.57 11.36
N LYS A 397 -9.35 12.23 12.43
CA LYS A 397 -10.41 13.00 13.04
C LYS A 397 -9.94 13.68 14.32
N MET A 398 -9.17 12.95 15.13
CA MET A 398 -8.63 13.43 16.38
C MET A 398 -7.36 12.66 16.74
N SER A 399 -6.42 13.34 17.38
CA SER A 399 -5.32 12.71 18.09
C SER A 399 -5.17 13.37 19.46
N GLN A 400 -4.80 12.57 20.47
CA GLN A 400 -4.48 13.07 21.81
C GLN A 400 -3.11 12.52 22.18
N SER A 401 -2.19 13.42 22.53
CA SER A 401 -0.86 13.06 23.03
C SER A 401 -0.90 12.64 24.49
N ILE A 402 0.22 12.07 24.97
CA ILE A 402 0.45 11.66 26.36
C ILE A 402 0.22 12.83 27.33
N ASP A 403 0.60 14.04 26.94
CA ASP A 403 0.48 15.25 27.77
C ASP A 403 -0.92 15.88 27.75
N GLY A 404 -1.90 15.17 27.17
CA GLY A 404 -3.29 15.62 27.08
C GLY A 404 -3.53 16.67 25.98
N VAL A 405 -2.53 17.03 25.20
CA VAL A 405 -2.72 17.89 24.03
C VAL A 405 -3.56 17.16 23.00
N GLN A 406 -4.69 17.75 22.66
CA GLN A 406 -5.60 17.20 21.67
C GLN A 406 -5.53 18.00 20.37
N THR A 407 -5.45 17.30 19.25
CA THR A 407 -5.54 17.88 17.91
C THR A 407 -6.80 17.35 17.24
N VAL A 408 -7.68 18.22 16.80
CA VAL A 408 -8.93 17.90 16.10
C VAL A 408 -8.82 18.34 14.65
N TYR A 409 -9.25 17.45 13.74
CA TYR A 409 -9.23 17.69 12.30
C TYR A 409 -10.66 17.76 11.77
N THR A 410 -10.95 18.80 10.99
CA THR A 410 -12.21 18.91 10.26
C THR A 410 -11.94 19.08 8.77
N TYR A 411 -12.85 18.59 7.95
CA TYR A 411 -12.74 18.58 6.49
C TYR A 411 -14.03 19.13 5.91
N GLU A 412 -13.93 20.10 5.02
CA GLU A 412 -15.09 20.70 4.37
C GLU A 412 -14.81 21.02 2.90
N ALA A 413 -15.85 21.11 2.09
CA ALA A 413 -15.74 21.59 0.73
C ALA A 413 -15.53 23.11 0.74
N THR A 414 -14.73 23.59 -0.20
CA THR A 414 -14.48 25.04 -0.37
C THR A 414 -14.28 25.37 -1.84
N ALA A 415 -14.46 26.63 -2.18
CA ALA A 415 -14.03 27.20 -3.48
C ALA A 415 -13.01 28.33 -3.30
N GLU A 416 -12.54 28.54 -2.07
CA GLU A 416 -11.59 29.58 -1.76
C GLU A 416 -10.20 29.21 -2.28
N TYR A 417 -9.44 30.16 -2.73
CA TYR A 417 -8.04 30.04 -3.17
C TYR A 417 -7.81 28.93 -4.23
N GLY A 418 -8.81 28.63 -5.05
CA GLY A 418 -8.74 27.56 -6.07
C GLY A 418 -8.74 26.15 -5.50
N ALA A 419 -9.11 25.97 -4.23
CA ALA A 419 -9.18 24.68 -3.57
C ALA A 419 -10.57 24.04 -3.69
N LEU A 420 -10.62 22.70 -3.58
CA LEU A 420 -11.85 21.93 -3.41
C LEU A 420 -12.08 21.49 -1.97
N HIS A 421 -11.00 21.36 -1.22
CA HIS A 421 -11.03 20.86 0.15
C HIS A 421 -10.34 21.83 1.09
N LYS A 422 -10.95 22.08 2.24
CA LYS A 422 -10.36 22.80 3.35
C LYS A 422 -10.21 21.87 4.53
N VAL A 423 -8.98 21.75 5.02
CA VAL A 423 -8.62 20.95 6.18
C VAL A 423 -8.26 21.90 7.32
N THR A 424 -8.94 21.76 8.44
CA THR A 424 -8.65 22.55 9.63
C THR A 424 -8.12 21.63 10.73
N GLU A 425 -6.90 21.90 11.17
CA GLU A 425 -6.27 21.27 12.33
C GLU A 425 -6.32 22.24 13.50
N THR A 426 -6.95 21.87 14.61
CA THR A 426 -7.05 22.70 15.82
C THR A 426 -6.38 21.99 16.99
N VAL A 427 -5.33 22.61 17.54
CA VAL A 427 -4.62 22.13 18.72
C VAL A 427 -5.27 22.71 19.97
N GLN A 428 -5.62 21.85 20.91
CA GLN A 428 -6.36 22.16 22.14
C GLN A 428 -5.59 21.64 23.36
N ALA A 429 -5.58 22.39 24.44
CA ALA A 429 -5.04 21.93 25.71
C ALA A 429 -6.13 21.18 26.50
N ASN A 430 -5.89 19.91 26.85
CA ASN A 430 -6.85 19.04 27.57
C ASN A 430 -8.28 19.04 26.97
N GLY A 431 -8.37 19.04 25.63
CA GLY A 431 -9.65 19.04 24.91
C GLY A 431 -10.41 20.36 24.94
N SER A 432 -9.78 21.45 25.36
CA SER A 432 -10.37 22.78 25.43
C SER A 432 -9.52 23.81 24.65
N ILE A 433 -10.20 24.79 24.05
CA ILE A 433 -9.54 25.94 23.42
C ILE A 433 -9.10 26.89 24.53
N VAL A 434 -7.77 27.13 24.61
CA VAL A 434 -7.16 27.99 25.63
C VAL A 434 -6.48 29.19 24.97
N PRO A 435 -6.78 30.42 25.39
CA PRO A 435 -6.15 31.62 24.87
C PRO A 435 -4.62 31.58 24.96
N GLY A 436 -3.95 31.94 23.86
CA GLY A 436 -2.49 31.96 23.74
C GLY A 436 -1.82 30.60 23.68
N GLN A 437 -2.56 29.49 23.91
CA GLN A 437 -2.02 28.14 23.86
C GLN A 437 -2.60 27.32 22.70
N SER A 438 -3.87 27.57 22.34
CA SER A 438 -4.50 26.87 21.22
C SER A 438 -4.12 27.52 19.90
N THR A 439 -3.78 26.66 18.93
CA THR A 439 -3.43 27.07 17.57
C THR A 439 -4.36 26.37 16.56
N ARG A 440 -4.52 27.01 15.41
CA ARG A 440 -5.26 26.43 14.29
C ARG A 440 -4.44 26.56 13.02
N ASN A 441 -4.28 25.46 12.31
CA ASN A 441 -3.71 25.44 10.96
C ASN A 441 -4.85 25.14 9.99
N VAL A 442 -4.94 25.91 8.92
CA VAL A 442 -5.90 25.68 7.84
C VAL A 442 -5.13 25.45 6.57
N GLU A 443 -5.47 24.37 5.88
CA GLU A 443 -4.85 23.99 4.60
C GLU A 443 -5.93 23.92 3.52
N TYR A 444 -5.68 24.60 2.41
CA TYR A 444 -6.54 24.63 1.23
C TYR A 444 -5.93 23.72 0.16
N ILE A 445 -6.69 22.72 -0.30
CA ILE A 445 -6.21 21.65 -1.18
C ILE A 445 -7.01 21.64 -2.47
N ALA A 446 -6.33 21.75 -3.60
CA ALA A 446 -6.93 21.67 -4.93
C ALA A 446 -7.38 20.25 -5.29
N GLU A 447 -8.12 20.09 -6.38
CA GLU A 447 -8.60 18.80 -6.91
C GLU A 447 -7.47 17.78 -7.15
N ASN A 448 -6.31 18.25 -7.59
CA ASN A 448 -5.12 17.43 -7.84
C ASN A 448 -4.36 17.04 -6.56
N GLY A 449 -4.83 17.45 -5.37
CA GLY A 449 -4.21 17.19 -4.09
C GLY A 449 -3.10 18.18 -3.69
N ALA A 450 -2.80 19.20 -4.53
CA ALA A 450 -1.82 20.22 -4.20
C ALA A 450 -2.38 21.21 -3.18
N THR A 451 -1.55 21.60 -2.22
CA THR A 451 -1.90 22.67 -1.26
C THR A 451 -1.76 24.03 -1.94
N THR A 452 -2.84 24.79 -2.04
CA THR A 452 -2.83 26.12 -2.65
C THR A 452 -2.54 27.23 -1.64
N ARG A 453 -2.92 27.01 -0.37
CA ARG A 453 -2.69 27.95 0.71
C ARG A 453 -2.65 27.27 2.06
N ARG A 454 -1.82 27.79 2.97
CA ARG A 454 -1.81 27.49 4.41
C ARG A 454 -2.00 28.74 5.23
N GLU A 455 -2.72 28.62 6.34
CA GLU A 455 -2.95 29.69 7.29
C GLU A 455 -2.72 29.18 8.70
N GLN A 456 -2.09 30.01 9.54
CA GLN A 456 -1.87 29.72 10.95
C GLN A 456 -2.53 30.77 11.82
N TYR A 457 -3.22 30.33 12.84
CA TYR A 457 -3.95 31.15 13.78
C TYR A 457 -3.56 30.83 15.21
N VAL A 458 -3.67 31.82 16.09
CA VAL A 458 -3.63 31.66 17.54
C VAL A 458 -4.97 32.14 18.14
N HIS A 459 -5.46 31.46 19.16
CA HIS A 459 -6.68 31.87 19.86
C HIS A 459 -6.35 32.98 20.85
N THR A 460 -7.01 34.14 20.76
CA THR A 460 -6.70 35.35 21.57
C THR A 460 -7.63 35.52 22.79
N GLY A 461 -8.59 34.61 22.97
CA GLY A 461 -9.57 34.65 24.07
C GLY A 461 -11.01 34.81 23.57
N GLU A 462 -11.23 35.67 22.60
CA GLU A 462 -12.52 35.87 21.97
C GLU A 462 -12.61 35.23 20.59
N ASP A 463 -11.51 35.28 19.81
CA ASP A 463 -11.50 34.80 18.43
C ASP A 463 -10.11 34.27 18.01
N TRP A 464 -10.02 33.78 16.78
CA TRP A 464 -8.80 33.29 16.13
C TRP A 464 -8.12 34.42 15.35
N SER A 465 -6.89 34.78 15.74
CA SER A 465 -6.08 35.76 15.03
C SER A 465 -5.12 35.09 14.05
N LEU A 466 -5.15 35.48 12.78
CA LEU A 466 -4.21 35.04 11.77
C LEU A 466 -2.82 35.56 12.09
N ILE A 467 -1.84 34.66 12.22
CA ILE A 467 -0.45 34.99 12.51
C ILE A 467 0.47 34.81 11.30
N ALA A 468 0.15 33.89 10.40
CA ALA A 468 0.89 33.65 9.18
C ALA A 468 0.01 33.06 8.09
N SER A 469 0.34 33.35 6.84
CA SER A 469 -0.22 32.66 5.68
C SER A 469 0.85 32.40 4.63
N GLU A 470 0.68 31.34 3.85
CA GLU A 470 1.55 30.99 2.73
C GLU A 470 0.67 30.59 1.55
N ASP A 471 0.87 31.23 0.40
CA ASP A 471 0.25 30.86 -0.87
C ASP A 471 1.27 30.10 -1.73
N TYR A 472 0.82 29.04 -2.40
CA TYR A 472 1.63 28.15 -3.21
C TYR A 472 1.17 28.20 -4.66
N GLU A 473 2.10 28.43 -5.58
CA GLU A 473 1.87 28.39 -7.01
C GLU A 473 2.64 27.23 -7.62
N TYR A 474 2.00 26.50 -8.50
CA TYR A 474 2.54 25.29 -9.15
C TYR A 474 2.55 25.48 -10.67
N ASP A 475 3.54 24.89 -11.34
CA ASP A 475 3.53 24.78 -12.80
C ASP A 475 2.54 23.70 -13.27
N ASP A 476 2.41 23.55 -14.58
CA ASP A 476 1.54 22.55 -15.20
C ASP A 476 1.96 21.11 -14.88
N GLU A 477 3.19 20.90 -14.40
CA GLU A 477 3.74 19.62 -13.96
C GLU A 477 3.52 19.36 -12.45
N GLN A 478 2.78 20.25 -11.77
CA GLN A 478 2.53 20.23 -10.32
C GLN A 478 3.79 20.37 -9.47
N ARG A 479 4.85 20.98 -10.02
CA ARG A 479 6.04 21.34 -9.26
C ARG A 479 5.80 22.72 -8.64
N LEU A 480 6.14 22.86 -7.37
CA LEU A 480 6.07 24.15 -6.68
C LEU A 480 7.05 25.13 -7.31
N ILE A 481 6.54 26.22 -7.88
CA ILE A 481 7.34 27.27 -8.53
C ILE A 481 7.48 28.54 -7.70
N LYS A 482 6.53 28.79 -6.79
CA LYS A 482 6.55 29.97 -5.95
C LYS A 482 5.82 29.75 -4.63
N THR A 483 6.39 30.31 -3.58
CA THR A 483 5.73 30.45 -2.27
C THR A 483 5.72 31.94 -1.89
N THR A 484 4.52 32.46 -1.62
CA THR A 484 4.34 33.83 -1.14
C THR A 484 3.94 33.79 0.33
N LYS A 485 4.73 34.46 1.20
CA LYS A 485 4.46 34.50 2.64
C LYS A 485 3.75 35.81 3.00
N GLY A 486 2.59 35.68 3.63
CA GLY A 486 1.87 36.77 4.25
C GLY A 486 2.12 36.76 5.76
N ASN A 487 2.63 37.85 6.29
CA ASN A 487 2.66 38.05 7.73
C ASN A 487 1.30 38.63 8.13
N GLY A 488 0.59 37.99 9.06
CA GLY A 488 -0.75 38.39 9.52
C GLY A 488 -0.85 39.78 10.17
N ARG A 489 0.05 40.67 9.83
CA ARG A 489 -0.08 42.11 10.14
C ARG A 489 -0.83 42.76 8.99
N THR A 490 -2.12 42.97 9.18
CA THR A 490 -2.84 43.99 8.44
C THR A 490 -2.18 45.32 8.71
N SER A 491 -1.48 45.87 7.73
CA SER A 491 -1.09 47.27 7.71
C SER A 491 -2.31 48.17 7.45
#